data_576225be65846f610dc35871fbfb4305
#
_entry.id   576225be65846f610dc35871fbfb4305
#
_cell.length_a   1.000
_cell.length_b   1.000
_cell.length_c   1.000
_cell.angle_alpha   90.00
_cell.angle_beta   90.00
_cell.angle_gamma   90.00
#
_symmetry.space_group_name_H-M   'P 1'
#
loop_
_entity.id
_entity.type
_entity.pdbx_description
1 polymer ?
#
loop_
_entity_poly.entity_id
_entity_poly.type
_entity_poly.pdbx_seq_one_letter_code
_entity_poly.pdbx_strand_id
1 'polypeptide(L)'
;IVDRGGKRELCAGSIAIIFEKMGGEVIYFGKPYPEVYNQSINNKGKKILSIGDNLNTDIKGANLLNYDSLIISNGIHKNEIKEKGIEDTAKSYETICNYIQSELKWWDDKAI
;
A
#
# COMPACT_ATOMS: atom_id res chain seq x y z
N ILE A 1 -6.38 5.15 -10.56
CA ILE A 1 -5.34 6.13 -10.93
C ILE A 1 -3.98 5.50 -10.63
N VAL A 2 -3.09 5.60 -11.57
CA VAL A 2 -1.72 5.13 -11.43
C VAL A 2 -0.74 6.26 -11.75
N ASP A 3 0.35 6.36 -11.01
CA ASP A 3 1.40 7.34 -11.24
C ASP A 3 2.54 6.68 -12.03
N ARG A 4 2.85 7.25 -13.20
CA ARG A 4 3.93 6.79 -14.08
C ARG A 4 4.83 7.95 -14.46
N GLY A 5 6.07 7.92 -13.98
CA GLY A 5 7.08 8.91 -14.35
C GLY A 5 6.65 10.36 -14.12
N GLY A 6 5.95 10.63 -13.03
CA GLY A 6 5.45 11.98 -12.71
C GLY A 6 4.14 12.35 -13.41
N LYS A 7 3.55 11.45 -14.20
CA LYS A 7 2.23 11.62 -14.79
C LYS A 7 1.21 10.73 -14.08
N ARG A 8 0.05 11.32 -13.79
CA ARG A 8 -1.08 10.60 -13.24
C ARG A 8 -1.99 10.13 -14.38
N GLU A 9 -2.20 8.82 -14.46
CA GLU A 9 -3.01 8.20 -15.50
C GLU A 9 -4.27 7.56 -14.93
N LEU A 10 -5.35 7.62 -15.67
CA LEU A 10 -6.60 6.94 -15.34
C LEU A 10 -6.47 5.45 -15.66
N CYS A 11 -7.03 4.62 -14.78
CA CYS A 11 -7.05 3.18 -14.94
C CYS A 11 -8.45 2.62 -14.67
N ALA A 12 -8.59 1.31 -14.66
CA ALA A 12 -9.88 0.62 -14.48
C ALA A 12 -10.70 1.12 -13.28
N GLY A 13 -10.03 1.48 -12.17
CA GLY A 13 -10.69 2.04 -11.00
C GLY A 13 -11.42 3.36 -11.26
N SER A 14 -10.94 4.17 -12.19
CA SER A 14 -11.61 5.41 -12.56
C SER A 14 -12.91 5.15 -13.31
N ILE A 15 -12.95 4.12 -14.15
CA ILE A 15 -14.16 3.68 -14.85
C ILE A 15 -15.17 3.09 -13.85
N ALA A 16 -14.68 2.28 -12.90
CA ALA A 16 -15.50 1.69 -11.85
C ALA A 16 -16.22 2.76 -11.01
N ILE A 17 -15.53 3.84 -10.64
CA ILE A 17 -16.13 4.95 -9.89
C ILE A 17 -17.25 5.62 -10.68
N ILE A 18 -17.07 5.82 -11.99
CA ILE A 18 -18.11 6.39 -12.86
C ILE A 18 -19.32 5.45 -12.90
N PHE A 19 -19.09 4.16 -13.05
CA PHE A 19 -20.17 3.17 -13.08
C PHE A 19 -20.96 3.13 -11.75
N GLU A 20 -20.29 3.21 -10.61
CA GLU A 20 -20.95 3.33 -9.30
C GLU A 20 -21.82 4.59 -9.20
N LYS A 21 -21.33 5.73 -9.68
CA LYS A 21 -22.10 7.00 -9.72
C LYS A 21 -23.34 6.90 -10.60
N MET A 22 -23.34 6.02 -11.58
CA MET A 22 -24.48 5.71 -12.43
C MET A 22 -25.47 4.71 -11.80
N GLY A 23 -25.21 4.26 -10.59
CA GLY A 23 -26.03 3.27 -9.87
C GLY A 23 -25.60 1.82 -10.09
N GLY A 24 -24.45 1.59 -10.69
CA GLY A 24 -23.88 0.26 -10.88
C GLY A 24 -23.24 -0.31 -9.62
N GLU A 25 -23.18 -1.62 -9.54
CA GLU A 25 -22.47 -2.34 -8.46
C GLU A 25 -21.07 -2.76 -8.93
N VAL A 26 -20.06 -2.44 -8.13
CA VAL A 26 -18.65 -2.76 -8.43
C VAL A 26 -18.05 -3.59 -7.30
N ILE A 27 -17.35 -4.66 -7.66
CA ILE A 27 -16.54 -5.44 -6.73
C ILE A 27 -15.06 -5.14 -7.01
N TYR A 28 -14.36 -4.68 -5.99
CA TYR A 28 -12.94 -4.33 -6.09
C TYR A 28 -12.07 -5.49 -5.61
N PHE A 29 -11.17 -5.97 -6.47
CA PHE A 29 -10.21 -7.04 -6.14
C PHE A 29 -8.78 -6.55 -5.91
N GLY A 30 -8.44 -5.34 -6.34
CA GLY A 30 -7.11 -4.77 -6.15
C GLY A 30 -6.84 -4.32 -4.70
N LYS A 31 -5.56 -4.06 -4.38
CA LYS A 31 -5.19 -3.48 -3.08
C LYS A 31 -5.87 -2.12 -2.86
N PRO A 32 -6.35 -1.81 -1.67
CA PRO A 32 -6.18 -2.46 -0.37
C PRO A 32 -7.26 -3.50 -0.02
N TYR A 33 -8.09 -3.91 -0.95
CA TYR A 33 -9.24 -4.80 -0.68
C TYR A 33 -8.81 -6.22 -0.32
N PRO A 34 -9.50 -6.89 0.65
CA PRO A 34 -9.08 -8.19 1.17
C PRO A 34 -9.02 -9.31 0.13
N GLU A 35 -9.83 -9.23 -0.91
CA GLU A 35 -10.00 -10.29 -1.91
C GLU A 35 -8.69 -10.68 -2.57
N VAL A 36 -7.83 -9.70 -2.93
CA VAL A 36 -6.52 -9.98 -3.57
C VAL A 36 -5.59 -10.75 -2.63
N TYR A 37 -5.64 -10.45 -1.34
CA TYR A 37 -4.84 -11.15 -0.32
C TYR A 37 -5.36 -12.56 -0.07
N ASN A 38 -6.68 -12.72 0.05
CA ASN A 38 -7.32 -14.02 0.28
C ASN A 38 -7.05 -15.01 -0.87
N GLN A 39 -6.99 -14.54 -2.10
CA GLN A 39 -6.64 -15.37 -3.26
C GLN A 39 -5.15 -15.74 -3.32
N SER A 40 -4.28 -14.87 -2.82
CA SER A 40 -2.82 -15.01 -2.95
C SER A 40 -2.19 -15.74 -1.78
N ILE A 41 -2.81 -15.71 -0.60
CA ILE A 41 -2.19 -16.14 0.64
C ILE A 41 -2.93 -17.35 1.21
N ASN A 42 -2.23 -18.48 1.31
CA ASN A 42 -2.65 -19.61 2.11
C ASN A 42 -2.06 -19.46 3.52
N ASN A 43 -2.79 -18.76 4.37
CA ASN A 43 -2.31 -18.24 5.65
C ASN A 43 -2.69 -19.13 6.85
N LYS A 44 -2.36 -20.39 6.87
CA LYS A 44 -2.64 -21.26 8.02
C LYS A 44 -1.68 -20.98 9.18
N GLY A 45 -1.94 -19.93 9.96
CA GLY A 45 -1.19 -19.59 11.15
C GLY A 45 0.20 -18.98 10.92
N LYS A 46 0.49 -18.52 9.71
CA LYS A 46 1.75 -17.84 9.38
C LYS A 46 1.67 -16.35 9.64
N LYS A 47 2.77 -15.76 10.06
CA LYS A 47 2.92 -14.31 10.08
C LYS A 47 3.12 -13.79 8.68
N ILE A 48 2.39 -12.75 8.31
CA ILE A 48 2.46 -12.10 7.00
C ILE A 48 3.06 -10.71 7.17
N LEU A 49 4.04 -10.40 6.35
CA LEU A 49 4.60 -9.06 6.20
C LEU A 49 4.24 -8.51 4.83
N SER A 50 3.50 -7.42 4.80
CA SER A 50 3.21 -6.68 3.57
C SER A 50 4.30 -5.65 3.32
N ILE A 51 4.89 -5.66 2.14
CA ILE A 51 5.96 -4.74 1.75
C ILE A 51 5.50 -3.91 0.57
N GLY A 52 5.62 -2.60 0.66
CA GLY A 52 5.26 -1.72 -0.43
C GLY A 52 5.58 -0.26 -0.16
N ASP A 53 5.34 0.59 -1.14
CA ASP A 53 5.63 2.02 -1.06
C ASP A 53 4.37 2.89 -1.00
N ASN A 54 3.19 2.30 -1.10
CA ASN A 54 1.94 3.04 -1.17
C ASN A 54 1.11 2.86 0.10
N LEU A 55 0.95 3.94 0.85
CA LEU A 55 0.15 3.97 2.08
C LEU A 55 -1.32 3.64 1.82
N ASN A 56 -1.89 4.11 0.71
CA ASN A 56 -3.31 3.87 0.38
C ASN A 56 -3.63 2.43 -0.05
N THR A 57 -2.66 1.67 -0.49
CA THR A 57 -2.87 0.32 -1.03
C THR A 57 -2.13 -0.73 -0.23
N ASP A 58 -0.81 -0.73 -0.26
CA ASP A 58 0.02 -1.76 0.38
C ASP A 58 -0.14 -1.75 1.90
N ILE A 59 0.01 -0.59 2.51
CA ILE A 59 -0.03 -0.45 3.96
C ILE A 59 -1.47 -0.51 4.48
N LYS A 60 -2.39 0.17 3.82
CA LYS A 60 -3.82 0.12 4.18
C LYS A 60 -4.36 -1.31 4.09
N GLY A 61 -4.00 -2.05 3.05
CA GLY A 61 -4.38 -3.45 2.91
C GLY A 61 -3.83 -4.33 4.04
N ALA A 62 -2.58 -4.13 4.42
CA ALA A 62 -2.00 -4.81 5.57
C ALA A 62 -2.74 -4.48 6.88
N ASN A 63 -3.04 -3.20 7.12
CA ASN A 63 -3.77 -2.77 8.31
C ASN A 63 -5.17 -3.38 8.39
N LEU A 64 -5.90 -3.43 7.28
CA LEU A 64 -7.25 -4.02 7.23
C LEU A 64 -7.26 -5.52 7.60
N LEU A 65 -6.19 -6.23 7.31
CA LEU A 65 -6.04 -7.66 7.56
C LEU A 65 -5.22 -7.99 8.81
N ASN A 66 -4.81 -6.98 9.57
CA ASN A 66 -3.92 -7.10 10.74
C ASN A 66 -2.59 -7.79 10.42
N TYR A 67 -2.05 -7.53 9.22
CA TYR A 67 -0.71 -7.94 8.84
C TYR A 67 0.30 -6.88 9.25
N ASP A 68 1.52 -7.30 9.56
CA ASP A 68 2.63 -6.36 9.71
C ASP A 68 2.96 -5.71 8.37
N SER A 69 3.42 -4.46 8.41
CA SER A 69 3.72 -3.69 7.22
C SER A 69 5.12 -3.07 7.26
N LEU A 70 5.78 -3.09 6.11
CA LEU A 70 7.05 -2.40 5.87
C LEU A 70 6.87 -1.41 4.74
N ILE A 71 7.02 -0.13 5.02
CA ILE A 71 6.97 0.92 4.01
C ILE A 71 8.35 1.18 3.40
N ILE A 72 8.40 1.25 2.08
CA ILE A 72 9.58 1.70 1.34
C ILE A 72 9.48 3.21 1.17
N SER A 73 10.27 3.95 1.95
CA SER A 73 10.12 5.40 2.03
C SER A 73 10.62 6.16 0.80
N ASN A 74 11.46 5.55 -0.01
CA ASN A 74 11.97 6.15 -1.26
C ASN A 74 11.04 5.89 -2.46
N GLY A 75 9.76 5.61 -2.21
CA GLY A 75 8.74 5.38 -3.21
C GLY A 75 7.84 6.60 -3.46
N ILE A 76 6.56 6.35 -3.70
CA ILE A 76 5.62 7.41 -4.12
C ILE A 76 5.39 8.50 -3.05
N HIS A 77 5.58 8.20 -1.77
CA HIS A 77 5.44 9.16 -0.67
C HIS A 77 6.78 9.79 -0.24
N LYS A 78 7.83 9.65 -1.02
CA LYS A 78 9.18 10.12 -0.69
C LYS A 78 9.20 11.58 -0.22
N ASN A 79 8.55 12.46 -0.95
CA ASN A 79 8.55 13.89 -0.65
C ASN A 79 7.74 14.21 0.62
N GLU A 80 6.58 13.59 0.79
CA GLU A 80 5.76 13.76 1.98
C GLU A 80 6.48 13.26 3.24
N ILE A 81 7.12 12.09 3.16
CA ILE A 81 7.89 11.51 4.28
C ILE A 81 9.09 12.37 4.62
N LYS A 82 9.77 12.93 3.62
CA LYS A 82 10.90 13.85 3.83
C LYS A 82 10.46 15.15 4.51
N GLU A 83 9.27 15.64 4.18
CA GLU A 83 8.74 16.91 4.69
C GLU A 83 8.15 16.76 6.10
N LYS A 84 7.34 15.74 6.35
CA LYS A 84 6.57 15.56 7.59
C LYS A 84 7.09 14.46 8.51
N GLY A 85 7.91 13.55 8.01
CA GLY A 85 8.25 12.29 8.67
C GLY A 85 7.23 11.19 8.41
N ILE A 86 7.62 9.96 8.69
CA ILE A 86 6.78 8.78 8.41
C ILE A 86 5.51 8.73 9.27
N GLU A 87 5.60 9.10 10.53
CA GLU A 87 4.45 9.02 11.46
C GLU A 87 3.32 9.95 11.02
N ASP A 88 3.62 11.21 10.76
CA ASP A 88 2.63 12.19 10.32
C ASP A 88 2.10 11.88 8.93
N THR A 89 2.96 11.39 8.04
CA THR A 89 2.53 10.96 6.70
C THR A 89 1.58 9.77 6.80
N ALA A 90 1.94 8.71 7.51
CA ALA A 90 1.08 7.54 7.69
C ALA A 90 -0.26 7.91 8.34
N LYS A 91 -0.24 8.78 9.33
CA LYS A 91 -1.45 9.27 10.01
C LYS A 91 -2.38 10.03 9.06
N SER A 92 -1.84 10.81 8.13
CA SER A 92 -2.66 11.53 7.13
C SER A 92 -3.38 10.59 6.16
N TYR A 93 -2.93 9.35 6.03
CA TYR A 93 -3.58 8.29 5.25
C TYR A 93 -4.37 7.30 6.12
N GLU A 94 -4.52 7.58 7.43
CA GLU A 94 -5.18 6.70 8.38
C GLU A 94 -4.58 5.29 8.41
N THR A 95 -3.24 5.21 8.42
CA THR A 95 -2.48 3.95 8.39
C THR A 95 -1.42 3.91 9.48
N ILE A 96 -0.99 2.69 9.80
CA ILE A 96 0.10 2.41 10.74
C ILE A 96 1.15 1.56 10.02
N CYS A 97 2.41 2.00 10.06
CA CYS A 97 3.56 1.24 9.55
C CYS A 97 4.32 0.63 10.72
N ASN A 98 4.60 -0.67 10.65
CA ASN A 98 5.40 -1.35 11.67
C ASN A 98 6.90 -1.13 11.44
N TYR A 99 7.31 -1.16 10.17
CA TYR A 99 8.71 -1.06 9.78
C TYR A 99 8.89 -0.10 8.61
N ILE A 100 10.10 0.46 8.49
CA ILE A 100 10.48 1.36 7.40
C ILE A 100 11.86 1.01 6.87
N GLN A 101 12.01 1.02 5.55
CA GLN A 101 13.29 1.02 4.85
C GLN A 101 13.26 2.07 3.75
N SER A 102 14.41 2.66 3.43
CA SER A 102 14.51 3.58 2.28
C SER A 102 14.36 2.84 0.96
N GLU A 103 14.98 1.68 0.86
CA GLU A 103 14.92 0.76 -0.28
C GLU A 103 14.76 -0.67 0.23
N LEU A 104 14.22 -1.57 -0.59
CA LEU A 104 14.08 -2.96 -0.22
C LEU A 104 15.46 -3.63 -0.12
N LYS A 105 15.81 -4.07 1.10
CA LYS A 105 17.04 -4.79 1.40
C LYS A 105 16.74 -5.98 2.31
N TRP A 106 17.36 -7.13 2.02
CA TRP A 106 17.23 -8.33 2.84
C TRP A 106 18.16 -8.34 4.04
N TRP A 107 19.28 -7.61 3.94
CA TRP A 107 20.27 -7.45 5.02
C TRP A 107 20.99 -6.12 4.84
N ASP A 108 21.61 -5.67 5.91
CA ASP A 108 22.57 -4.57 5.85
C ASP A 108 23.95 -5.15 5.53
N ASP A 109 24.60 -4.65 4.47
CA ASP A 109 25.96 -5.06 4.09
C ASP A 109 26.99 -4.85 5.19
N LYS A 110 26.68 -3.98 6.17
CA LYS A 110 27.53 -3.74 7.35
C LYS A 110 27.30 -4.74 8.49
N ALA A 111 26.28 -5.56 8.41
CA ALA A 111 25.91 -6.52 9.44
C ALA A 111 26.54 -7.91 9.24
N ILE A 112 27.33 -8.08 8.19
CA ILE A 112 28.01 -9.34 7.86
C ILE A 112 29.42 -9.36 8.47
#